data_d9fee03a02181d0cabe3eba77358ec05
#
_entry.id   d9fee03a02181d0cabe3eba77358ec05
#
_cell.length_a   1.000
_cell.length_b   1.000
_cell.length_c   1.000
_cell.angle_alpha   90.00
_cell.angle_beta   90.00
_cell.angle_gamma   90.00
#
_symmetry.space_group_name_H-M   'P 1'
#
loop_
_entity.id
_entity.type
_entity.pdbx_description
1 polymer ?
#
loop_
_entity_poly.entity_id
_entity_poly.type
_entity_poly.pdbx_seq_one_letter_code
_entity_poly.pdbx_strand_id
1 'polypeptide(L)'
;MVISVEDFLPDHFDFQVMLLSLKAGGVGLNLTAANHLLLLDPAWNPASEWQCFDRTHRLGQKKDVTIYKYITKDTIEGKMIEIQSKKKDLISGAFHMDSEERRRERIADIRNIFSI
;
A
#
# COMPACT_ATOMS: atom_id res chain seq x y z
N MET A 1 -4.13 5.02 -6.50
CA MET A 1 -5.00 3.96 -5.93
C MET A 1 -6.42 4.16 -6.43
N VAL A 2 -7.05 3.10 -6.85
CA VAL A 2 -8.46 3.10 -7.27
C VAL A 2 -9.24 2.25 -6.27
N ILE A 3 -10.36 2.75 -5.81
CA ILE A 3 -11.27 2.03 -4.92
C ILE A 3 -12.62 1.88 -5.63
N SER A 4 -13.10 0.67 -5.70
CA SER A 4 -14.46 0.39 -6.16
C SER A 4 -15.43 0.47 -4.99
N VAL A 5 -16.48 1.25 -5.15
CA VAL A 5 -17.51 1.48 -4.12
C VAL A 5 -18.87 1.13 -4.70
N GLU A 6 -19.53 0.16 -4.11
CA GLU A 6 -20.86 -0.28 -4.58
C GLU A 6 -22.03 0.57 -4.02
N ASP A 7 -21.85 1.34 -2.94
CA ASP A 7 -22.95 1.94 -2.19
C ASP A 7 -22.72 3.40 -1.75
N PHE A 8 -22.02 4.23 -2.53
CA PHE A 8 -21.70 5.60 -2.07
C PHE A 8 -22.77 6.65 -2.43
N LEU A 9 -23.65 6.37 -3.39
CA LEU A 9 -24.77 7.25 -3.75
C LEU A 9 -26.07 6.44 -3.85
N PRO A 10 -27.18 6.95 -3.32
CA PRO A 10 -28.42 6.19 -3.18
C PRO A 10 -29.20 5.92 -4.47
N ASP A 11 -28.84 6.54 -5.60
CA ASP A 11 -29.66 6.46 -6.81
C ASP A 11 -28.85 6.18 -8.09
N HIS A 12 -29.01 4.98 -8.66
CA HIS A 12 -28.83 4.64 -10.08
C HIS A 12 -27.48 4.17 -10.63
N PHE A 13 -26.46 3.82 -9.86
CA PHE A 13 -25.26 3.18 -10.43
C PHE A 13 -24.89 1.90 -9.65
N ASP A 14 -24.91 0.77 -10.33
CA ASP A 14 -24.55 -0.54 -9.77
C ASP A 14 -23.04 -0.67 -9.45
N PHE A 15 -22.22 0.26 -9.90
CA PHE A 15 -20.78 0.24 -9.70
C PHE A 15 -20.18 1.65 -9.66
N GLN A 16 -19.44 1.96 -8.60
CA GLN A 16 -18.78 3.26 -8.45
C GLN A 16 -17.28 3.07 -8.24
N VAL A 17 -16.48 3.94 -8.83
CA VAL A 17 -15.04 3.94 -8.73
C VAL A 17 -14.56 5.26 -8.18
N MET A 18 -13.73 5.22 -7.13
CA MET A 18 -13.09 6.37 -6.53
C MET A 18 -11.58 6.33 -6.72
N LEU A 19 -11.01 7.41 -7.24
CA LEU A 19 -9.57 7.58 -7.37
C LEU A 19 -9.02 8.32 -6.14
N LEU A 20 -8.00 7.75 -5.51
CA LEU A 20 -7.34 8.33 -4.35
C LEU A 20 -5.82 8.33 -4.51
N SER A 21 -5.19 9.40 -4.05
CA SER A 21 -3.74 9.43 -3.87
C SER A 21 -3.36 8.72 -2.56
N LEU A 22 -2.28 7.94 -2.58
CA LEU A 22 -1.70 7.34 -1.36
C LEU A 22 -1.34 8.40 -0.32
N LYS A 23 -0.90 9.58 -0.77
CA LYS A 23 -0.55 10.71 0.11
C LYS A 23 -1.77 11.39 0.73
N ALA A 24 -2.89 11.41 0.04
CA ALA A 24 -4.15 11.97 0.56
C ALA A 24 -4.79 11.06 1.63
N GLY A 25 -4.33 9.84 1.78
CA GLY A 25 -4.77 8.88 2.78
C GLY A 25 -4.53 9.30 4.25
N GLY A 26 -3.84 10.43 4.50
CA GLY A 26 -3.71 11.02 5.84
C GLY A 26 -5.02 11.60 6.40
N VAL A 27 -5.99 11.90 5.55
CA VAL A 27 -7.32 12.38 5.97
C VAL A 27 -8.17 11.15 6.29
N GLY A 28 -8.64 11.00 7.52
CA GLY A 28 -9.33 9.83 8.08
C GLY A 28 -10.63 9.39 7.38
N LEU A 29 -10.61 9.28 6.04
CA LEU A 29 -11.74 8.82 5.24
C LEU A 29 -12.13 7.39 5.64
N ASN A 30 -13.43 7.18 5.85
CA ASN A 30 -14.00 5.86 6.05
C ASN A 30 -14.56 5.35 4.72
N LEU A 31 -13.97 4.27 4.20
CA LEU A 31 -14.29 3.71 2.90
C LEU A 31 -14.80 2.26 3.02
N THR A 32 -15.48 1.95 4.12
CA THR A 32 -16.02 0.60 4.40
C THR A 32 -17.12 0.15 3.44
N ALA A 33 -17.69 1.06 2.64
CA ALA A 33 -18.58 0.71 1.55
C ALA A 33 -17.85 0.00 0.39
N ALA A 34 -16.54 0.24 0.24
CA ALA A 34 -15.72 -0.41 -0.78
C ALA A 34 -15.18 -1.76 -0.30
N ASN A 35 -15.13 -2.73 -1.18
CA ASN A 35 -14.55 -4.04 -0.92
C ASN A 35 -13.48 -4.46 -1.94
N HIS A 36 -13.29 -3.71 -3.00
CA HIS A 36 -12.19 -3.89 -3.96
C HIS A 36 -11.26 -2.69 -3.96
N LEU A 37 -9.96 -2.92 -3.81
CA LEU A 37 -8.95 -1.89 -3.79
C LEU A 37 -7.86 -2.24 -4.81
N LEU A 38 -7.62 -1.32 -5.75
CA LEU A 38 -6.60 -1.46 -6.78
C LEU A 38 -5.45 -0.50 -6.49
N LEU A 39 -4.30 -1.01 -6.13
CA LEU A 39 -3.07 -0.25 -5.94
C LEU A 39 -2.30 -0.22 -7.27
N LEU A 40 -2.34 0.92 -7.96
CA LEU A 40 -1.69 1.08 -9.26
C LEU A 40 -0.19 1.37 -9.15
N ASP A 41 0.22 2.06 -8.08
CA ASP A 41 1.61 2.39 -7.82
C ASP A 41 2.02 1.85 -6.45
N PRO A 42 3.03 0.99 -6.35
CA PRO A 42 3.53 0.52 -5.05
C PRO A 42 4.20 1.66 -4.28
N ALA A 43 4.05 1.69 -2.98
CA ALA A 43 4.73 2.65 -2.12
C ALA A 43 6.12 2.16 -1.71
N TRP A 44 7.08 3.07 -1.53
CA TRP A 44 8.39 2.75 -0.97
C TRP A 44 8.31 2.23 0.46
N ASN A 45 7.34 2.74 1.23
CA ASN A 45 7.09 2.33 2.59
C ASN A 45 5.82 1.48 2.65
N PRO A 46 5.91 0.20 3.03
CA PRO A 46 4.75 -0.66 3.16
C PRO A 46 3.72 -0.14 4.18
N ALA A 47 4.14 0.61 5.20
CA ALA A 47 3.23 1.21 6.17
C ALA A 47 2.23 2.19 5.52
N SER A 48 2.65 2.91 4.47
CA SER A 48 1.77 3.81 3.72
C SER A 48 0.69 3.04 2.95
N GLU A 49 1.01 1.87 2.42
CA GLU A 49 0.04 0.98 1.78
C GLU A 49 -0.95 0.44 2.82
N TRP A 50 -0.47 -0.04 3.96
CA TRP A 50 -1.32 -0.53 5.04
C TRP A 50 -2.28 0.53 5.56
N GLN A 51 -1.84 1.77 5.72
CA GLN A 51 -2.73 2.88 6.09
C GLN A 51 -3.85 3.09 5.07
N CYS A 52 -3.57 2.87 3.78
CA CYS A 52 -4.61 2.93 2.76
C CYS A 52 -5.57 1.74 2.84
N PHE A 53 -5.06 0.54 3.07
CA PHE A 53 -5.89 -0.67 3.19
C PHE A 53 -6.81 -0.60 4.40
N ASP A 54 -6.36 -0.03 5.50
CA ASP A 54 -7.15 0.17 6.72
C ASP A 54 -8.32 1.17 6.55
N ARG A 55 -8.41 1.84 5.42
CA ARG A 55 -9.58 2.68 5.07
C ARG A 55 -10.78 1.85 4.64
N THR A 56 -10.52 0.77 3.95
CA THR A 56 -11.52 -0.19 3.47
C THR A 56 -11.66 -1.38 4.42
N HIS A 57 -10.54 -1.92 4.90
CA HIS A 57 -10.48 -2.99 5.88
C HIS A 57 -10.50 -2.41 7.30
N ARG A 58 -11.66 -2.00 7.75
CA ARG A 58 -11.86 -1.32 9.04
C ARG A 58 -13.08 -1.87 9.78
N LEU A 59 -13.19 -1.53 11.06
CA LEU A 59 -14.37 -1.84 11.86
C LEU A 59 -15.61 -1.27 11.16
N GLY A 60 -16.61 -2.13 10.89
CA GLY A 60 -17.80 -1.80 10.12
C GLY A 60 -17.80 -2.35 8.69
N GLN A 61 -16.71 -2.89 8.19
CA GLN A 61 -16.66 -3.61 6.93
C GLN A 61 -17.43 -4.93 7.05
N LYS A 62 -18.38 -5.16 6.16
CA LYS A 62 -19.25 -6.35 6.16
C LYS A 62 -18.92 -7.34 5.05
N LYS A 63 -18.09 -6.92 4.09
CA LYS A 63 -17.70 -7.72 2.92
C LYS A 63 -16.22 -8.09 3.01
N ASP A 64 -15.85 -9.18 2.36
CA ASP A 64 -14.42 -9.51 2.17
C ASP A 64 -13.73 -8.46 1.32
N VAL A 65 -12.61 -7.94 1.81
CA VAL A 65 -11.83 -6.93 1.09
C VAL A 65 -10.78 -7.61 0.23
N THR A 66 -10.84 -7.35 -1.06
CA THR A 66 -9.84 -7.84 -2.03
C THR A 66 -8.93 -6.71 -2.47
N ILE A 67 -7.61 -6.91 -2.34
CA ILE A 67 -6.59 -5.93 -2.71
C ILE A 67 -5.83 -6.44 -3.93
N TYR A 68 -5.86 -5.68 -5.01
CA TYR A 68 -5.09 -5.93 -6.22
C TYR A 68 -3.89 -4.98 -6.26
N LYS A 69 -2.69 -5.52 -6.24
CA LYS A 69 -1.46 -4.75 -6.37
C LYS A 69 -0.88 -4.95 -7.75
N TYR A 70 -0.84 -3.90 -8.55
CA TYR A 70 -0.25 -3.92 -9.88
C TYR A 70 1.23 -3.55 -9.81
N ILE A 71 2.07 -4.40 -10.39
CA ILE A 71 3.52 -4.21 -10.44
C ILE A 71 3.95 -4.29 -11.89
N THR A 72 4.62 -3.26 -12.37
CA THR A 72 5.18 -3.25 -13.72
C THR A 72 6.39 -4.17 -13.80
N LYS A 73 6.32 -5.17 -14.65
CA LYS A 73 7.38 -6.14 -14.84
C LYS A 73 8.63 -5.48 -15.43
N ASP A 74 9.80 -5.94 -15.00
CA ASP A 74 11.12 -5.49 -15.48
C ASP A 74 11.38 -3.99 -15.25
N THR A 75 10.83 -3.44 -14.18
CA THR A 75 11.01 -2.05 -13.77
C THR A 75 11.54 -1.94 -12.33
N ILE A 76 11.79 -0.69 -11.91
CA ILE A 76 12.15 -0.35 -10.53
C ILE A 76 11.10 -0.83 -9.51
N GLU A 77 9.83 -0.97 -9.90
CA GLU A 77 8.77 -1.43 -9.01
C GLU A 77 9.01 -2.85 -8.50
N GLY A 78 9.55 -3.75 -9.33
CA GLY A 78 9.95 -5.08 -8.89
C GLY A 78 10.98 -5.04 -7.75
N LYS A 79 12.01 -4.19 -7.90
CA LYS A 79 13.04 -3.98 -6.87
C LYS A 79 12.47 -3.35 -5.59
N MET A 80 11.48 -2.46 -5.74
CA MET A 80 10.77 -1.87 -4.58
C MET A 80 10.05 -2.94 -3.76
N ILE A 81 9.41 -3.90 -4.41
CA ILE A 81 8.72 -5.00 -3.72
C ILE A 81 9.69 -5.89 -2.95
N GLU A 82 10.85 -6.19 -3.52
CA GLU A 82 11.91 -6.94 -2.80
C GLU A 82 12.36 -6.20 -1.53
N ILE A 83 12.53 -4.88 -1.60
CA ILE A 83 12.90 -4.05 -0.45
C ILE A 83 11.78 -3.99 0.58
N GLN A 84 10.53 -3.87 0.15
CA GLN A 84 9.39 -3.94 1.05
C GLN A 84 9.33 -5.28 1.79
N SER A 85 9.61 -6.39 1.10
CA SER A 85 9.63 -7.73 1.71
C SER A 85 10.70 -7.82 2.78
N LYS A 86 11.93 -7.41 2.47
CA LYS A 86 13.02 -7.36 3.46
C LYS A 86 12.69 -6.52 4.68
N LYS A 87 12.05 -5.35 4.48
CA LYS A 87 11.61 -4.49 5.59
C LYS A 87 10.54 -5.14 6.46
N LYS A 88 9.64 -5.92 5.88
CA LYS A 88 8.66 -6.71 6.66
C LYS A 88 9.35 -7.73 7.53
N ASP A 89 10.31 -8.46 6.98
CA ASP A 89 11.07 -9.49 7.71
C ASP A 89 11.88 -8.87 8.86
N LEU A 90 12.46 -7.70 8.66
CA LEU A 90 13.16 -6.94 9.69
C LEU A 90 12.23 -6.46 10.82
N ILE A 91 11.03 -6.00 10.49
CA ILE A 91 10.03 -5.58 11.49
C ILE A 91 9.53 -6.78 12.30
N SER A 92 9.37 -7.93 11.67
CA SER A 92 8.93 -9.16 12.33
C SER A 92 10.01 -9.85 13.16
N GLY A 93 11.30 -9.61 12.86
CA GLY A 93 12.43 -10.34 13.45
C GLY A 93 13.40 -9.53 14.33
N ALA A 94 13.39 -8.20 14.31
CA ALA A 94 14.46 -7.43 14.95
C ALA A 94 14.02 -6.11 15.59
N PHE A 95 13.84 -6.14 16.89
CA PHE A 95 13.76 -4.95 17.74
C PHE A 95 15.12 -4.29 18.05
N HIS A 96 16.23 -4.69 17.41
CA HIS A 96 17.59 -4.27 17.79
C HIS A 96 18.51 -3.93 16.60
N MET A 97 18.07 -3.05 15.69
CA MET A 97 19.03 -2.45 14.75
C MET A 97 19.41 -1.04 15.19
N ASP A 98 20.71 -0.77 15.30
CA ASP A 98 21.25 0.56 15.56
C ASP A 98 20.99 1.52 14.38
N SER A 99 21.00 2.82 14.69
CA SER A 99 20.74 3.89 13.71
C SER A 99 21.72 3.89 12.53
N GLU A 100 22.98 3.49 12.75
CA GLU A 100 23.99 3.37 11.72
C GLU A 100 23.77 2.17 10.79
N GLU A 101 23.36 1.04 11.32
CA GLU A 101 23.01 -0.14 10.54
C GLU A 101 21.84 0.15 9.61
N ARG A 102 20.77 0.81 10.12
CA ARG A 102 19.63 1.27 9.30
C ARG A 102 20.05 2.21 8.17
N ARG A 103 21.04 3.08 8.40
CA ARG A 103 21.57 3.98 7.37
C ARG A 103 22.35 3.22 6.30
N ARG A 104 23.19 2.26 6.68
CA ARG A 104 23.96 1.41 5.75
C ARG A 104 23.05 0.57 4.88
N GLU A 105 22.01 -0.04 5.45
CA GLU A 105 21.02 -0.80 4.68
C GLU A 105 20.28 0.07 3.69
N ARG A 106 19.85 1.27 4.10
CA ARG A 106 19.18 2.20 3.20
C ARG A 106 20.06 2.61 2.02
N ILE A 107 21.36 2.82 2.25
CA ILE A 107 22.33 3.13 1.19
C ILE A 107 22.53 1.92 0.26
N ALA A 108 22.60 0.71 0.82
CA ALA A 108 22.71 -0.51 0.05
C ALA A 108 21.45 -0.76 -0.82
N ASP A 109 20.26 -0.52 -0.27
CA ASP A 109 19.00 -0.58 -1.00
C ASP A 109 18.97 0.40 -2.19
N ILE A 110 19.39 1.65 -1.96
CA ILE A 110 19.47 2.66 -3.02
C ILE A 110 20.45 2.23 -4.12
N ARG A 111 21.62 1.74 -3.75
CA ARG A 111 22.60 1.22 -4.72
C ARG A 111 22.05 0.07 -5.53
N ASN A 112 21.36 -0.86 -4.90
CA ASN A 112 20.74 -2.01 -5.57
C ASN A 112 19.66 -1.57 -6.56
N ILE A 113 18.83 -0.57 -6.20
CA ILE A 113 17.78 -0.04 -7.07
C ILE A 113 18.38 0.56 -8.34
N PHE A 114 19.41 1.38 -8.20
CA PHE A 114 20.04 2.07 -9.32
C PHE A 114 21.18 1.30 -9.98
N SER A 115 21.48 0.09 -9.51
CA SER A 115 22.57 -0.77 -10.01
C SER A 115 23.95 -0.08 -10.02
N ILE A 116 24.20 0.72 -9.01
CA ILE A 116 25.46 1.44 -8.79
C ILE A 116 26.27 0.84 -7.64
#